data_40937838bd957a6745ce451234c495e4
#
_entry.id   40937838bd957a6745ce451234c495e4
#
_cell.length_a   1.000
_cell.length_b   1.000
_cell.length_c   1.000
_cell.angle_alpha   90.00
_cell.angle_beta   90.00
_cell.angle_gamma   90.00
#
_symmetry.space_group_name_H-M   'P 1'
#
loop_
_entity.id
_entity.type
_entity.pdbx_description
1 polymer ?
#
loop_
_entity_poly.entity_id
_entity_poly.type
_entity_poly.pdbx_seq_one_letter_code
_entity_poly.pdbx_strand_id
1 'polypeptide(L)'
;MLKRFFLAVLLLLAAGRAAATVDYTDIWYIPAEAGWGVNVVQSNSFLFITFFIYGADGKPTWFTGQVNQDASGNFNGTLFSTTGTYYILPWAGFAGAVAGTVSFQPVSPYIARLIYTVNGVGTVTKTIQRQTLTAITVGGTYSGAQSGTYSGCTTSTTNGPYRDFFDLQVTQLTNSSVTFAFSYTNVSCIFSGTLVQTGQLYGVPNANYSCSDGLNTTATMTEIKATAQGVEGRFSAPSVGGNCREDAQFSGVLR
;
A
#
# COMPACT_ATOMS: atom_id res chain seq x y z
N MET A 1 -33.84 -29.98 -12.76
CA MET A 1 -32.69 -29.26 -13.38
C MET A 1 -32.62 -27.79 -12.94
N LEU A 2 -33.70 -27.05 -12.80
CA LEU A 2 -33.74 -25.62 -12.45
C LEU A 2 -33.08 -25.28 -11.09
N LYS A 3 -33.28 -26.11 -10.03
CA LYS A 3 -32.66 -25.91 -8.70
C LYS A 3 -31.13 -26.01 -8.69
N ARG A 4 -30.55 -26.85 -9.55
CA ARG A 4 -29.08 -26.97 -9.65
C ARG A 4 -28.45 -25.81 -10.42
N PHE A 5 -29.22 -25.21 -11.35
CA PHE A 5 -28.79 -24.01 -12.08
C PHE A 5 -28.77 -22.77 -11.18
N PHE A 6 -29.77 -22.61 -10.32
CA PHE A 6 -29.83 -21.51 -9.34
C PHE A 6 -28.70 -21.57 -8.31
N LEU A 7 -28.30 -22.79 -7.86
CA LEU A 7 -27.21 -22.95 -6.91
C LEU A 7 -25.86 -22.62 -7.54
N ALA A 8 -25.64 -22.95 -8.81
CA ALA A 8 -24.43 -22.62 -9.54
C ALA A 8 -24.29 -21.11 -9.82
N VAL A 9 -25.40 -20.42 -10.10
CA VAL A 9 -25.41 -18.98 -10.29
C VAL A 9 -25.18 -18.23 -8.98
N LEU A 10 -25.69 -18.73 -7.83
CA LEU A 10 -25.42 -18.15 -6.51
C LEU A 10 -23.94 -18.28 -6.10
N LEU A 11 -23.28 -19.39 -6.45
CA LEU A 11 -21.87 -19.62 -6.18
C LEU A 11 -20.95 -18.74 -7.04
N LEU A 12 -21.35 -18.37 -8.25
CA LEU A 12 -20.61 -17.46 -9.13
C LEU A 12 -20.70 -15.99 -8.68
N LEU A 13 -21.76 -15.60 -7.97
CA LEU A 13 -21.94 -14.26 -7.41
C LEU A 13 -21.16 -14.03 -6.11
N ALA A 14 -20.70 -15.11 -5.47
CA ALA A 14 -19.88 -15.09 -4.25
C ALA A 14 -18.36 -15.04 -4.49
N ALA A 15 -17.91 -14.96 -5.75
CA ALA A 15 -16.51 -14.66 -6.07
C ALA A 15 -16.23 -13.20 -5.71
N GLY A 16 -16.03 -12.96 -4.40
CA GLY A 16 -15.62 -11.67 -3.86
C GLY A 16 -14.37 -11.19 -4.61
N ARG A 17 -14.42 -9.99 -5.11
CA ARG A 17 -13.25 -9.32 -5.71
C ARG A 17 -12.17 -9.24 -4.63
N ALA A 18 -11.12 -10.03 -4.76
CA ALA A 18 -9.90 -9.79 -4.00
C ALA A 18 -9.26 -8.52 -4.56
N ALA A 19 -9.69 -7.35 -4.07
CA ALA A 19 -8.89 -6.15 -4.23
C ALA A 19 -7.58 -6.41 -3.49
N ALA A 20 -6.45 -6.27 -4.18
CA ALA A 20 -5.16 -6.36 -3.50
C ALA A 20 -5.13 -5.29 -2.40
N THR A 21 -4.97 -5.73 -1.16
CA THR A 21 -4.90 -4.85 0.01
C THR A 21 -3.59 -4.06 -0.02
N VAL A 22 -3.65 -2.80 0.41
CA VAL A 22 -2.43 -2.00 0.63
C VAL A 22 -1.59 -2.69 1.70
N ASP A 23 -0.29 -2.83 1.47
CA ASP A 23 0.67 -3.28 2.48
C ASP A 23 1.14 -2.06 3.29
N TYR A 24 0.79 -2.03 4.58
CA TYR A 24 1.17 -0.96 5.52
C TYR A 24 2.48 -1.26 6.26
N THR A 25 3.17 -2.34 5.95
CA THR A 25 4.49 -2.66 6.51
C THR A 25 5.47 -1.54 6.22
N ASP A 26 5.92 -0.85 7.25
CA ASP A 26 6.93 0.22 7.18
C ASP A 26 7.22 0.78 8.59
N ILE A 27 8.14 1.74 8.68
CA ILE A 27 8.28 2.64 9.81
C ILE A 27 7.42 3.88 9.58
N TRP A 28 6.65 4.26 10.58
CA TRP A 28 5.73 5.39 10.53
C TRP A 28 6.09 6.41 11.61
N TYR A 29 6.05 7.70 11.26
CA TYR A 29 6.48 8.78 12.13
C TYR A 29 5.79 10.12 11.77
N ILE A 30 6.12 11.17 12.49
CA ILE A 30 5.78 12.55 12.12
C ILE A 30 7.10 13.29 11.84
N PRO A 31 7.33 13.84 10.63
CA PRO A 31 8.58 14.55 10.31
C PRO A 31 8.95 15.68 11.26
N ALA A 32 7.94 16.41 11.75
CA ALA A 32 8.14 17.52 12.70
C ALA A 32 8.42 17.04 14.15
N GLU A 33 8.24 15.75 14.45
CA GLU A 33 8.42 15.15 15.76
C GLU A 33 9.43 13.99 15.70
N ALA A 34 10.55 14.17 15.04
CA ALA A 34 11.56 13.12 14.88
C ALA A 34 12.06 12.61 16.24
N GLY A 35 12.32 11.30 16.31
CA GLY A 35 12.83 10.62 17.51
C GLY A 35 11.85 9.61 18.11
N TRP A 36 10.58 9.62 17.72
CA TRP A 36 9.60 8.59 18.05
C TRP A 36 8.91 8.06 16.77
N GLY A 37 8.26 6.93 16.88
CA GLY A 37 7.49 6.36 15.79
C GLY A 37 6.94 4.98 16.13
N VAL A 38 6.42 4.34 15.08
CA VAL A 38 5.96 2.96 15.15
C VAL A 38 6.49 2.16 13.97
N ASN A 39 6.87 0.92 14.23
CA ASN A 39 7.13 -0.06 13.18
C ASN A 39 5.89 -0.92 13.01
N VAL A 40 5.38 -1.00 11.80
CA VAL A 40 4.20 -1.78 11.42
C VAL A 40 4.64 -2.95 10.56
N VAL A 41 4.18 -4.15 10.91
CA VAL A 41 4.33 -5.37 10.10
C VAL A 41 2.94 -5.90 9.81
N GLN A 42 2.61 -6.06 8.54
CA GLN A 42 1.30 -6.56 8.11
C GLN A 42 1.34 -8.04 7.73
N SER A 43 0.31 -8.76 8.16
CA SER A 43 0.01 -10.11 7.69
C SER A 43 -1.48 -10.21 7.37
N ASN A 44 -1.83 -10.14 6.10
CA ASN A 44 -3.23 -10.09 5.63
C ASN A 44 -4.04 -8.95 6.31
N SER A 45 -5.05 -9.32 7.09
CA SER A 45 -5.92 -8.40 7.84
C SER A 45 -5.42 -8.08 9.26
N PHE A 46 -4.19 -8.43 9.60
CA PHE A 46 -3.58 -8.22 10.91
C PHE A 46 -2.37 -7.30 10.80
N LEU A 47 -2.22 -6.34 11.75
CA LEU A 47 -0.98 -5.60 11.94
C LEU A 47 -0.40 -5.89 13.30
N PHE A 48 0.92 -6.11 13.33
CA PHE A 48 1.73 -6.03 14.53
C PHE A 48 2.44 -4.67 14.54
N ILE A 49 2.22 -3.89 15.60
CA ILE A 49 2.75 -2.53 15.72
C ILE A 49 3.69 -2.47 16.90
N THR A 50 4.94 -2.07 16.68
CA THR A 50 5.89 -1.79 17.75
C THR A 50 6.06 -0.29 17.91
N PHE A 51 5.78 0.24 19.08
CA PHE A 51 5.95 1.64 19.44
C PHE A 51 7.35 1.84 20.04
N PHE A 52 8.05 2.85 19.59
CA PHE A 52 9.26 3.39 20.22
C PHE A 52 9.00 4.85 20.55
N ILE A 53 8.65 5.09 21.80
CA ILE A 53 8.21 6.38 22.31
C ILE A 53 8.97 6.70 23.61
N TYR A 54 8.62 7.78 24.28
CA TYR A 54 9.24 8.18 25.53
C TYR A 54 8.22 8.16 26.66
N GLY A 55 8.65 7.69 27.83
CA GLY A 55 7.88 7.77 29.09
C GLY A 55 7.85 9.18 29.66
N ALA A 56 7.11 9.36 30.74
CA ALA A 56 7.02 10.64 31.46
C ALA A 56 8.37 11.13 32.02
N ASP A 57 9.31 10.21 32.21
CA ASP A 57 10.69 10.48 32.65
C ASP A 57 11.65 10.81 31.49
N GLY A 58 11.13 10.90 30.27
CA GLY A 58 11.91 11.13 29.06
C GLY A 58 12.74 9.94 28.58
N LYS A 59 12.61 8.76 29.20
CA LYS A 59 13.35 7.57 28.81
C LYS A 59 12.64 6.78 27.70
N PRO A 60 13.38 6.07 26.86
CA PRO A 60 12.80 5.18 25.86
C PRO A 60 11.83 4.19 26.50
N THR A 61 10.66 4.11 25.93
CA THR A 61 9.58 3.20 26.32
C THR A 61 9.01 2.58 25.05
N TRP A 62 8.59 1.34 25.13
CA TRP A 62 8.00 0.64 24.01
C TRP A 62 6.73 -0.10 24.40
N PHE A 63 5.82 -0.20 23.44
CA PHE A 63 4.62 -1.01 23.52
C PHE A 63 4.50 -1.86 22.26
N THR A 64 3.69 -2.89 22.30
CA THR A 64 3.27 -3.62 21.11
C THR A 64 1.75 -3.54 20.95
N GLY A 65 1.31 -3.34 19.71
CA GLY A 65 -0.10 -3.37 19.32
C GLY A 65 -0.38 -4.61 18.48
N GLN A 66 -1.47 -5.30 18.76
CA GLN A 66 -1.99 -6.39 17.97
C GLN A 66 -3.38 -6.00 17.48
N VAL A 67 -3.51 -5.71 16.19
CA VAL A 67 -4.72 -5.12 15.64
C VAL A 67 -5.22 -5.88 14.42
N ASN A 68 -6.54 -6.06 14.35
CA ASN A 68 -7.22 -6.69 13.24
C ASN A 68 -8.01 -5.67 12.44
N GLN A 69 -8.11 -5.89 11.14
CA GLN A 69 -8.88 -5.06 10.24
C GLN A 69 -10.37 -5.25 10.47
N ASP A 70 -11.09 -4.15 10.57
CA ASP A 70 -12.55 -4.12 10.62
C ASP A 70 -13.18 -3.99 9.21
N ALA A 71 -14.50 -4.02 9.14
CA ALA A 71 -15.24 -3.90 7.89
C ALA A 71 -15.08 -2.53 7.20
N SER A 72 -14.61 -1.51 7.93
CA SER A 72 -14.33 -0.16 7.40
C SER A 72 -12.89 0.00 6.91
N GLY A 73 -12.06 -1.05 7.05
CA GLY A 73 -10.65 -1.02 6.66
C GLY A 73 -9.71 -0.47 7.72
N ASN A 74 -10.20 -0.12 8.91
CA ASN A 74 -9.37 0.30 10.05
C ASN A 74 -8.87 -0.92 10.81
N PHE A 75 -7.72 -0.78 11.47
CA PHE A 75 -7.13 -1.84 12.28
C PHE A 75 -7.23 -1.46 13.76
N ASN A 76 -7.93 -2.28 14.54
CA ASN A 76 -8.21 -2.00 15.95
C ASN A 76 -7.81 -3.19 16.82
N GLY A 77 -7.31 -2.89 18.05
CA GLY A 77 -6.94 -3.95 18.99
C GLY A 77 -6.27 -3.48 20.25
N THR A 78 -5.51 -4.38 20.85
CA THR A 78 -4.95 -4.25 22.18
C THR A 78 -3.51 -3.75 22.13
N LEU A 79 -3.20 -2.82 23.01
CA LEU A 79 -1.86 -2.34 23.32
C LEU A 79 -1.30 -3.12 24.51
N PHE A 80 -0.08 -3.63 24.40
CA PHE A 80 0.59 -4.39 25.47
C PHE A 80 1.88 -3.69 25.88
N SER A 81 2.19 -3.77 27.18
CA SER A 81 3.52 -3.54 27.74
C SER A 81 4.15 -4.85 28.15
N THR A 82 5.45 -4.95 28.04
CA THR A 82 6.17 -6.17 28.43
C THR A 82 7.40 -5.85 29.26
N THR A 83 7.71 -6.74 30.19
CA THR A 83 8.97 -6.80 30.92
C THR A 83 9.59 -8.16 30.71
N GLY A 84 10.89 -8.28 30.82
CA GLY A 84 11.57 -9.56 30.58
C GLY A 84 12.97 -9.62 31.14
N THR A 85 13.61 -10.73 30.90
CA THR A 85 14.98 -10.97 31.31
C THR A 85 15.92 -9.96 30.64
N TYR A 86 16.88 -9.42 31.42
CA TYR A 86 17.94 -8.57 30.89
C TYR A 86 18.73 -9.33 29.83
N TYR A 87 18.94 -8.71 28.67
CA TYR A 87 19.34 -9.38 27.42
C TYR A 87 20.69 -10.10 27.46
N ILE A 88 21.59 -9.75 28.41
CA ILE A 88 22.88 -10.43 28.56
C ILE A 88 22.84 -11.64 29.52
N LEU A 89 21.71 -11.83 30.21
CA LEU A 89 21.52 -12.97 31.09
C LEU A 89 20.85 -14.15 30.37
N PRO A 90 21.04 -15.38 30.84
CA PRO A 90 20.26 -16.50 30.35
C PRO A 90 18.76 -16.20 30.45
N TRP A 91 18.02 -16.55 29.40
CA TRP A 91 16.59 -16.29 29.33
C TRP A 91 15.82 -16.97 30.49
N ALA A 92 15.12 -16.17 31.29
CA ALA A 92 14.31 -16.63 32.42
C ALA A 92 12.82 -16.31 32.25
N GLY A 93 12.42 -15.77 31.09
CA GLY A 93 11.03 -15.50 30.77
C GLY A 93 10.68 -14.00 30.62
N PHE A 94 9.41 -13.74 30.33
CA PHE A 94 8.84 -12.40 30.22
C PHE A 94 7.48 -12.33 30.89
N ALA A 95 7.02 -11.12 31.20
CA ALA A 95 5.65 -10.84 31.60
C ALA A 95 5.06 -9.79 30.65
N GLY A 96 3.82 -10.00 30.21
CA GLY A 96 3.06 -9.08 29.37
C GLY A 96 1.78 -8.64 30.08
N ALA A 97 1.42 -7.39 29.94
CA ALA A 97 0.19 -6.82 30.48
C ALA A 97 -0.54 -5.99 29.43
N VAL A 98 -1.87 -5.99 29.50
CA VAL A 98 -2.69 -5.08 28.68
C VAL A 98 -2.45 -3.64 29.16
N ALA A 99 -1.85 -2.84 28.30
CA ALA A 99 -1.54 -1.43 28.58
C ALA A 99 -2.65 -0.48 28.08
N GLY A 100 -3.52 -0.96 27.17
CA GLY A 100 -4.58 -0.13 26.62
C GLY A 100 -5.09 -0.63 25.27
N THR A 101 -5.43 0.32 24.39
CA THR A 101 -5.94 0.04 23.05
C THR A 101 -5.18 0.82 21.99
N VAL A 102 -5.21 0.33 20.75
CA VAL A 102 -4.62 1.01 19.59
C VAL A 102 -5.51 0.84 18.37
N SER A 103 -5.59 1.90 17.56
CA SER A 103 -6.26 1.94 16.27
C SER A 103 -5.31 2.56 15.24
N PHE A 104 -5.10 1.85 14.14
CA PHE A 104 -4.41 2.35 12.96
C PHE A 104 -5.46 2.53 11.86
N GLN A 105 -5.68 3.77 11.44
CA GLN A 105 -6.73 4.15 10.49
C GLN A 105 -6.07 4.69 9.21
N PRO A 106 -5.98 3.89 8.15
CA PRO A 106 -5.41 4.35 6.90
C PRO A 106 -6.23 5.50 6.30
N VAL A 107 -5.54 6.57 5.92
CA VAL A 107 -6.10 7.68 5.13
C VAL A 107 -5.75 7.50 3.66
N SER A 108 -4.57 6.95 3.41
CA SER A 108 -4.04 6.62 2.08
C SER A 108 -2.97 5.52 2.23
N PRO A 109 -2.39 4.98 1.15
CA PRO A 109 -1.23 4.09 1.25
C PRO A 109 -0.03 4.70 2.00
N TYR A 110 0.01 6.02 2.14
CA TYR A 110 1.17 6.77 2.64
C TYR A 110 0.94 7.45 3.99
N ILE A 111 -0.31 7.66 4.39
CA ILE A 111 -0.72 8.44 5.57
C ILE A 111 -1.73 7.63 6.37
N ALA A 112 -1.58 7.62 7.67
CA ALA A 112 -2.52 7.01 8.59
C ALA A 112 -2.77 7.90 9.80
N ARG A 113 -3.93 7.72 10.43
CA ARG A 113 -4.23 8.25 11.75
C ARG A 113 -3.98 7.15 12.78
N LEU A 114 -3.06 7.38 13.69
CA LEU A 114 -2.76 6.49 14.81
C LEU A 114 -3.44 7.03 16.07
N ILE A 115 -4.27 6.20 16.69
CA ILE A 115 -4.94 6.52 17.96
C ILE A 115 -4.55 5.44 18.95
N TYR A 116 -4.03 5.81 20.10
CA TYR A 116 -3.74 4.86 21.16
C TYR A 116 -4.09 5.42 22.51
N THR A 117 -4.64 4.57 23.36
CA THR A 117 -4.99 4.89 24.74
C THR A 117 -4.13 4.05 25.66
N VAL A 118 -3.44 4.70 26.58
CA VAL A 118 -2.70 4.03 27.67
C VAL A 118 -3.51 4.14 28.94
N ASN A 119 -3.80 3.00 29.56
CA ASN A 119 -4.61 2.92 30.78
C ASN A 119 -4.02 3.80 31.90
N GLY A 120 -4.86 4.65 32.49
CA GLY A 120 -4.46 5.57 33.54
C GLY A 120 -3.66 6.80 33.08
N VAL A 121 -3.34 6.92 31.79
CA VAL A 121 -2.57 8.04 31.22
C VAL A 121 -3.43 8.90 30.29
N GLY A 122 -4.10 8.29 29.30
CA GLY A 122 -4.95 9.02 28.37
C GLY A 122 -4.85 8.53 26.94
N THR A 123 -5.51 9.26 26.02
CA THR A 123 -5.57 8.96 24.61
C THR A 123 -4.75 9.96 23.79
N VAL A 124 -3.95 9.44 22.90
CA VAL A 124 -3.14 10.19 21.93
C VAL A 124 -3.67 9.94 20.53
N THR A 125 -3.80 11.00 19.74
CA THR A 125 -4.14 10.94 18.31
C THR A 125 -3.08 11.64 17.49
N LYS A 126 -2.50 10.95 16.51
CA LYS A 126 -1.44 11.46 15.65
C LYS A 126 -1.74 11.12 14.18
N THR A 127 -1.47 12.05 13.28
CA THR A 127 -1.39 11.76 11.84
C THR A 127 0.06 11.43 11.52
N ILE A 128 0.30 10.23 11.06
CA ILE A 128 1.62 9.67 10.79
C ILE A 128 1.78 9.38 9.31
N GLN A 129 3.01 9.40 8.84
CA GLN A 129 3.39 9.02 7.48
C GLN A 129 4.54 8.02 7.50
N ARG A 130 4.74 7.32 6.37
CA ARG A 130 5.88 6.40 6.19
C ARG A 130 7.19 7.17 6.26
N GLN A 131 8.19 6.57 6.89
CA GLN A 131 9.55 7.12 6.96
C GLN A 131 10.39 6.62 5.79
N THR A 132 10.89 7.54 4.97
CA THR A 132 11.87 7.20 3.92
C THR A 132 13.22 6.86 4.56
N LEU A 133 13.67 5.63 4.39
CA LEU A 133 14.97 5.16 4.89
C LEU A 133 16.04 5.28 3.80
N THR A 134 15.71 4.87 2.58
CA THR A 134 16.61 4.88 1.43
C THR A 134 15.84 5.27 0.17
N ALA A 135 16.49 5.95 -0.76
CA ALA A 135 15.98 6.16 -2.11
C ALA A 135 16.48 5.01 -3.00
N ILE A 136 15.55 4.31 -3.64
CA ILE A 136 15.86 3.25 -4.61
C ILE A 136 15.46 3.76 -5.99
N THR A 137 16.32 3.58 -6.98
CA THR A 137 15.95 3.90 -8.36
C THR A 137 14.89 2.92 -8.88
N VAL A 138 13.87 3.47 -9.54
CA VAL A 138 12.85 2.68 -10.26
C VAL A 138 13.23 2.47 -11.73
N GLY A 139 14.28 3.14 -12.21
CA GLY A 139 14.75 3.05 -13.60
C GLY A 139 15.20 1.63 -13.97
N GLY A 140 14.81 1.17 -15.14
CA GLY A 140 15.17 -0.16 -15.66
C GLY A 140 14.25 -0.64 -16.75
N THR A 141 14.56 -1.84 -17.28
CA THR A 141 13.73 -2.54 -18.25
C THR A 141 13.14 -3.79 -17.62
N TYR A 142 11.84 -3.94 -17.71
CA TYR A 142 11.09 -5.00 -17.03
C TYR A 142 10.18 -5.73 -18.00
N SER A 143 9.88 -6.99 -17.72
CA SER A 143 8.78 -7.73 -18.32
C SER A 143 7.82 -8.19 -17.25
N GLY A 144 6.53 -8.07 -17.50
CA GLY A 144 5.55 -8.39 -16.48
C GLY A 144 4.13 -8.51 -16.96
N ALA A 145 3.25 -8.48 -15.98
CA ALA A 145 1.82 -8.55 -16.19
C ALA A 145 1.09 -7.53 -15.34
N GLN A 146 -0.08 -7.14 -15.80
CA GLN A 146 -1.03 -6.36 -15.03
C GLN A 146 -2.37 -7.07 -14.92
N SER A 147 -3.08 -6.76 -13.87
CA SER A 147 -4.48 -7.11 -13.69
C SER A 147 -5.24 -5.87 -13.25
N GLY A 148 -6.40 -5.65 -13.84
CA GLY A 148 -7.19 -4.47 -13.57
C GLY A 148 -8.67 -4.69 -13.77
N THR A 149 -9.42 -3.60 -13.63
CA THR A 149 -10.86 -3.56 -13.86
C THR A 149 -11.21 -2.32 -14.65
N TYR A 150 -11.96 -2.50 -15.72
CA TYR A 150 -12.65 -1.41 -16.39
C TYR A 150 -14.00 -1.15 -15.73
N SER A 151 -14.33 0.12 -15.53
CA SER A 151 -15.60 0.55 -14.93
C SER A 151 -16.12 1.82 -15.60
N GLY A 152 -17.44 2.03 -15.52
CA GLY A 152 -18.08 3.23 -16.08
C GLY A 152 -18.03 3.31 -17.62
N CYS A 153 -17.82 2.19 -18.30
CA CYS A 153 -17.73 2.16 -19.75
C CYS A 153 -19.11 2.45 -20.41
N THR A 154 -19.10 3.20 -21.50
CA THR A 154 -20.32 3.45 -22.31
C THR A 154 -20.89 2.15 -22.88
N THR A 155 -20.05 1.19 -23.21
CA THR A 155 -20.44 -0.17 -23.58
C THR A 155 -20.31 -1.07 -22.34
N SER A 156 -21.45 -1.46 -21.77
CA SER A 156 -21.48 -2.21 -20.50
C SER A 156 -20.74 -3.55 -20.54
N THR A 157 -20.63 -4.19 -21.71
CA THR A 157 -19.87 -5.44 -21.90
C THR A 157 -18.36 -5.27 -21.74
N THR A 158 -17.85 -4.05 -21.79
CA THR A 158 -16.43 -3.74 -21.56
C THR A 158 -16.09 -3.65 -20.06
N ASN A 159 -17.10 -3.43 -19.20
CA ASN A 159 -16.87 -3.40 -17.76
C ASN A 159 -16.47 -4.78 -17.23
N GLY A 160 -15.46 -4.83 -16.38
CA GLY A 160 -15.05 -6.06 -15.74
C GLY A 160 -13.54 -6.20 -15.58
N PRO A 161 -13.11 -7.31 -14.99
CA PRO A 161 -11.69 -7.59 -14.79
C PRO A 161 -11.02 -7.97 -16.10
N TYR A 162 -9.74 -7.61 -16.20
CA TYR A 162 -8.87 -8.00 -17.31
C TYR A 162 -7.46 -8.35 -16.81
N ARG A 163 -6.67 -8.97 -17.67
CA ARG A 163 -5.24 -9.24 -17.49
C ARG A 163 -4.52 -9.00 -18.78
N ASP A 164 -3.32 -8.46 -18.71
CA ASP A 164 -2.46 -8.23 -19.87
C ASP A 164 -0.98 -8.42 -19.50
N PHE A 165 -0.15 -8.65 -20.53
CA PHE A 165 1.29 -8.72 -20.39
C PHE A 165 1.92 -7.48 -21.02
N PHE A 166 3.04 -7.04 -20.46
CA PHE A 166 3.77 -5.88 -20.96
C PHE A 166 5.29 -6.06 -20.91
N ASP A 167 5.96 -5.32 -21.76
CA ASP A 167 7.32 -4.87 -21.55
C ASP A 167 7.27 -3.43 -21.06
N LEU A 168 8.10 -3.11 -20.07
CA LEU A 168 8.12 -1.80 -19.42
C LEU A 168 9.53 -1.25 -19.42
N GLN A 169 9.69 -0.05 -19.97
CA GLN A 169 10.90 0.76 -19.84
C GLN A 169 10.61 1.88 -18.83
N VAL A 170 11.37 1.93 -17.74
CA VAL A 170 11.31 3.04 -16.79
C VAL A 170 12.56 3.88 -16.92
N THR A 171 12.37 5.18 -17.19
CA THR A 171 13.46 6.17 -17.22
C THR A 171 13.26 7.13 -16.06
N GLN A 172 14.22 7.20 -15.15
CA GLN A 172 14.23 8.13 -14.01
C GLN A 172 15.41 9.07 -14.13
N LEU A 173 15.14 10.37 -14.06
CA LEU A 173 16.15 11.43 -14.09
C LEU A 173 16.45 11.91 -12.66
N THR A 174 17.59 12.61 -12.52
CA THR A 174 18.08 13.11 -11.22
C THR A 174 17.17 14.15 -10.54
N ASN A 175 16.30 14.80 -11.30
CA ASN A 175 15.32 15.78 -10.80
C ASN A 175 13.97 15.18 -10.39
N SER A 176 13.92 13.89 -10.13
CA SER A 176 12.70 13.11 -9.85
C SER A 176 11.71 13.01 -11.02
N SER A 177 12.06 13.45 -12.22
CA SER A 177 11.26 13.20 -13.40
C SER A 177 11.33 11.72 -13.76
N VAL A 178 10.19 11.13 -14.07
CA VAL A 178 10.08 9.71 -14.40
C VAL A 178 9.16 9.49 -15.58
N THR A 179 9.49 8.48 -16.37
CA THR A 179 8.65 7.98 -17.47
C THR A 179 8.53 6.46 -17.33
N PHE A 180 7.30 5.97 -17.33
CA PHE A 180 6.96 4.54 -17.43
C PHE A 180 6.35 4.31 -18.80
N ALA A 181 7.09 3.63 -19.69
CA ALA A 181 6.64 3.29 -21.03
C ALA A 181 6.26 1.80 -21.08
N PHE A 182 4.96 1.53 -21.08
CA PHE A 182 4.39 0.20 -21.21
C PHE A 182 4.17 -0.14 -22.67
N SER A 183 4.65 -1.29 -23.12
CA SER A 183 4.40 -1.86 -24.44
C SER A 183 3.58 -3.12 -24.30
N TYR A 184 2.35 -3.08 -24.80
CA TYR A 184 1.43 -4.21 -24.90
C TYR A 184 1.42 -4.77 -26.31
N THR A 185 0.70 -5.83 -26.57
CA THR A 185 0.65 -6.47 -27.90
C THR A 185 0.21 -5.51 -29.01
N ASN A 186 -0.78 -4.65 -28.75
CA ASN A 186 -1.40 -3.80 -29.80
C ASN A 186 -1.37 -2.30 -29.48
N VAL A 187 -0.90 -1.91 -28.32
CA VAL A 187 -0.88 -0.52 -27.87
C VAL A 187 0.34 -0.29 -26.99
N SER A 188 0.88 0.91 -27.02
CA SER A 188 1.87 1.36 -26.04
C SER A 188 1.35 2.58 -25.32
N CYS A 189 1.59 2.65 -24.00
CA CYS A 189 1.13 3.73 -23.17
C CYS A 189 2.29 4.28 -22.31
N ILE A 190 2.32 5.58 -22.14
CA ILE A 190 3.37 6.27 -21.39
C ILE A 190 2.74 7.07 -20.25
N PHE A 191 3.23 6.83 -19.04
CA PHE A 191 3.01 7.71 -17.89
C PHE A 191 4.28 8.52 -17.66
N SER A 192 4.16 9.83 -17.55
CA SER A 192 5.30 10.70 -17.25
C SER A 192 4.93 11.75 -16.22
N GLY A 193 5.85 12.07 -15.33
CA GLY A 193 5.59 13.05 -14.28
C GLY A 193 6.70 13.11 -13.23
N THR A 194 6.37 13.66 -12.06
CA THR A 194 7.29 13.75 -10.93
C THR A 194 7.08 12.56 -10.00
N LEU A 195 8.14 11.81 -9.76
CA LEU A 195 8.18 10.70 -8.80
C LEU A 195 8.27 11.28 -7.38
N VAL A 196 7.31 10.94 -6.54
CA VAL A 196 7.26 11.32 -5.13
C VAL A 196 7.46 10.08 -4.28
N GLN A 197 8.44 10.13 -3.38
CA GLN A 197 8.69 9.03 -2.44
C GLN A 197 8.09 9.34 -1.06
N THR A 198 7.43 8.36 -0.48
CA THR A 198 6.95 8.40 0.90
C THR A 198 7.16 7.02 1.54
N GLY A 199 8.10 6.91 2.46
CA GLY A 199 8.58 5.64 2.98
C GLY A 199 9.33 4.85 1.90
N GLN A 200 8.98 3.59 1.75
CA GLN A 200 9.52 2.69 0.73
C GLN A 200 8.67 2.65 -0.55
N LEU A 201 7.62 3.47 -0.61
CA LEU A 201 6.73 3.55 -1.76
C LEU A 201 6.93 4.84 -2.53
N TYR A 202 6.66 4.76 -3.83
CA TYR A 202 6.66 5.89 -4.74
C TYR A 202 5.28 6.08 -5.35
N GLY A 203 5.02 7.30 -5.85
CA GLY A 203 3.83 7.61 -6.62
C GLY A 203 4.12 8.69 -7.66
N VAL A 204 3.26 8.77 -8.67
CA VAL A 204 3.19 9.86 -9.65
C VAL A 204 1.74 10.37 -9.62
N PRO A 205 1.41 11.32 -8.74
CA PRO A 205 0.02 11.69 -8.45
C PRO A 205 -0.69 12.38 -9.62
N ASN A 206 0.05 13.04 -10.50
CA ASN A 206 -0.46 13.73 -11.68
C ASN A 206 0.41 13.36 -12.90
N ALA A 207 0.35 12.11 -13.32
CA ALA A 207 1.06 11.68 -14.51
C ALA A 207 0.38 12.19 -15.78
N ASN A 208 1.13 12.70 -16.75
CA ASN A 208 0.66 12.78 -18.10
C ASN A 208 0.56 11.35 -18.64
N TYR A 209 -0.58 10.99 -19.19
CA TYR A 209 -0.86 9.65 -19.68
C TYR A 209 -1.25 9.71 -21.16
N SER A 210 -0.47 9.05 -22.00
CA SER A 210 -0.71 9.01 -23.44
C SER A 210 -0.50 7.60 -23.99
N CYS A 211 -1.34 7.21 -24.94
CA CYS A 211 -1.26 5.91 -25.60
C CYS A 211 -1.20 6.07 -27.13
N SER A 212 -0.64 5.06 -27.81
CA SER A 212 -0.46 5.05 -29.27
C SER A 212 -1.76 5.03 -30.06
N ASP A 213 -2.88 4.75 -29.42
CA ASP A 213 -4.24 4.81 -30.00
C ASP A 213 -4.87 6.20 -29.99
N GLY A 214 -4.12 7.22 -29.54
CA GLY A 214 -4.54 8.62 -29.52
C GLY A 214 -5.06 9.13 -28.17
N LEU A 215 -5.13 8.28 -27.13
CA LEU A 215 -5.48 8.76 -25.78
C LEU A 215 -4.38 9.71 -25.27
N ASN A 216 -4.79 10.88 -24.78
CA ASN A 216 -3.91 11.84 -24.14
C ASN A 216 -4.68 12.53 -22.99
N THR A 217 -4.26 12.27 -21.75
CA THR A 217 -4.98 12.67 -20.54
C THR A 217 -4.06 12.65 -19.32
N THR A 218 -4.64 12.66 -18.13
CA THR A 218 -3.93 12.51 -16.85
C THR A 218 -4.31 11.21 -16.16
N ALA A 219 -3.37 10.68 -15.40
CA ALA A 219 -3.53 9.48 -14.60
C ALA A 219 -2.83 9.62 -13.24
N THR A 220 -3.04 8.66 -12.37
CA THR A 220 -2.35 8.57 -11.10
C THR A 220 -1.68 7.22 -10.96
N MET A 221 -0.40 7.21 -10.60
CA MET A 221 0.31 5.99 -10.21
C MET A 221 0.58 6.03 -8.70
N THR A 222 0.34 4.92 -8.02
CA THR A 222 0.49 4.79 -6.56
C THR A 222 1.16 3.48 -6.20
N GLU A 223 1.62 3.39 -4.94
CA GLU A 223 2.19 2.18 -4.37
C GLU A 223 3.32 1.56 -5.22
N ILE A 224 4.03 2.40 -5.97
CA ILE A 224 5.17 1.93 -6.75
C ILE A 224 6.27 1.52 -5.78
N LYS A 225 6.73 0.27 -5.89
CA LYS A 225 7.80 -0.30 -5.11
C LYS A 225 8.82 -0.93 -6.05
N ALA A 226 10.08 -0.55 -5.88
CA ALA A 226 11.17 -1.12 -6.64
C ALA A 226 12.08 -1.95 -5.72
N THR A 227 12.55 -3.06 -6.25
CA THR A 227 13.54 -3.95 -5.62
C THR A 227 14.66 -4.24 -6.61
N ALA A 228 15.71 -4.92 -6.17
CA ALA A 228 16.77 -5.39 -7.07
C ALA A 228 16.26 -6.38 -8.13
N GLN A 229 15.09 -6.99 -7.93
CA GLN A 229 14.53 -8.01 -8.80
C GLN A 229 13.41 -7.49 -9.71
N GLY A 230 12.78 -6.36 -9.37
CA GLY A 230 11.64 -5.90 -10.15
C GLY A 230 10.95 -4.65 -9.62
N VAL A 231 9.83 -4.33 -10.24
CA VAL A 231 8.98 -3.20 -9.90
C VAL A 231 7.53 -3.66 -9.83
N GLU A 232 6.79 -3.10 -8.89
CA GLU A 232 5.34 -3.27 -8.79
C GLU A 232 4.68 -1.92 -8.52
N GLY A 233 3.38 -1.81 -8.77
CA GLY A 233 2.64 -0.59 -8.49
C GLY A 233 1.20 -0.69 -8.96
N ARG A 234 0.50 0.44 -8.81
CA ARG A 234 -0.89 0.60 -9.24
C ARG A 234 -1.03 1.85 -10.09
N PHE A 235 -2.01 1.85 -10.95
CA PHE A 235 -2.43 3.07 -11.61
C PHE A 235 -3.94 3.15 -11.74
N SER A 236 -4.42 4.37 -11.87
CA SER A 236 -5.79 4.70 -12.21
C SER A 236 -5.77 5.72 -13.33
N ALA A 237 -6.45 5.39 -14.43
CA ALA A 237 -6.45 6.17 -15.65
C ALA A 237 -7.81 6.09 -16.36
N PRO A 238 -8.17 7.07 -17.22
CA PRO A 238 -9.13 6.82 -18.27
C PRO A 238 -8.62 5.70 -19.18
N SER A 239 -9.52 4.82 -19.63
CA SER A 239 -9.14 3.77 -20.58
C SER A 239 -8.97 4.29 -21.98
N VAL A 240 -8.43 3.45 -22.83
CA VAL A 240 -8.36 3.59 -24.28
C VAL A 240 -9.69 4.09 -24.83
N GLY A 241 -9.66 5.18 -25.59
CA GLY A 241 -10.85 5.87 -26.11
C GLY A 241 -11.56 6.78 -25.10
N GLY A 242 -11.09 6.91 -23.84
CA GLY A 242 -11.63 7.85 -22.84
C GLY A 242 -13.01 7.50 -22.28
N ASN A 243 -13.55 6.33 -22.61
CA ASN A 243 -14.93 5.95 -22.33
C ASN A 243 -15.12 5.11 -21.07
N CYS A 244 -14.03 4.76 -20.38
CA CYS A 244 -14.00 3.97 -19.15
C CYS A 244 -12.98 4.53 -18.19
N ARG A 245 -13.06 4.08 -16.95
CA ARG A 245 -11.97 4.16 -15.98
C ARG A 245 -11.30 2.81 -15.88
N GLU A 246 -10.00 2.81 -15.84
CA GLU A 246 -9.14 1.66 -15.60
C GLU A 246 -8.44 1.81 -14.25
N ASP A 247 -8.62 0.83 -13.38
CA ASP A 247 -7.87 0.70 -12.13
C ASP A 247 -7.10 -0.61 -12.19
N ALA A 248 -5.78 -0.55 -12.16
CA ALA A 248 -4.91 -1.70 -12.35
C ALA A 248 -3.76 -1.76 -11.36
N GLN A 249 -3.26 -2.97 -11.16
CA GLN A 249 -1.98 -3.26 -10.53
C GLN A 249 -1.07 -3.94 -11.54
N PHE A 250 0.21 -3.62 -11.47
CA PHE A 250 1.24 -4.20 -12.33
C PHE A 250 2.41 -4.73 -11.52
N SER A 251 3.08 -5.74 -12.04
CA SER A 251 4.33 -6.27 -11.51
C SER A 251 5.22 -6.72 -12.65
N GLY A 252 6.48 -6.32 -12.62
CA GLY A 252 7.48 -6.66 -13.62
C GLY A 252 8.79 -7.10 -13.00
N VAL A 253 9.42 -8.09 -13.63
CA VAL A 253 10.75 -8.58 -13.27
C VAL A 253 11.80 -7.82 -14.09
N LEU A 254 12.89 -7.39 -13.45
CA LEU A 254 14.01 -6.72 -14.09
C LEU A 254 14.69 -7.67 -15.09
N ARG A 255 14.99 -7.18 -16.28
CA ARG A 255 15.72 -7.89 -17.34
C ARG A 255 17.22 -7.71 -17.23
#